data_1c46c29556631a6b0c4f7a79df68f261
#
_entry.id   1c46c29556631a6b0c4f7a79df68f261
#
_cell.length_a   1.000
_cell.length_b   1.000
_cell.length_c   1.000
_cell.angle_alpha   90.00
_cell.angle_beta   90.00
_cell.angle_gamma   90.00
#
_symmetry.space_group_name_H-M   'P 1'
#
loop_
_entity.id
_entity.type
_entity.pdbx_description
1 polymer ?
#
loop_
_entity_poly.entity_id
_entity_poly.type
_entity_poly.pdbx_seq_one_letter_code
_entity_poly.pdbx_strand_id
1 'polypeptide(L)'
;SDSLFARAMLQADRGREAAAQSPQLSLITSQSELNQLLARRARGEAAVGALLGTEGSHALDGQLDNIGKLYDAGFRMMGLQHFFDNRLGGSLHGESQAGLTPFGEQAVLSMQKRGIMIDVAHSSEATVRDTLRLTGGDALIVSHTGFDGHCPSPRNISDETMTLITEAGGLIGVGFWADVTCGEGVDA
;
A
#
# COMPACT_ATOMS: atom_id res chain seq x y z
N SER A 1 -18.04 -5.01 -16.44
CA SER A 1 -16.71 -5.55 -16.71
C SER A 1 -16.23 -6.30 -15.49
N ASP A 2 -15.79 -7.53 -15.66
CA ASP A 2 -15.32 -8.37 -14.56
C ASP A 2 -13.83 -8.17 -14.27
N SER A 3 -13.14 -7.31 -15.04
CA SER A 3 -11.73 -6.98 -14.86
C SER A 3 -11.53 -6.01 -13.70
N LEU A 4 -10.74 -6.43 -12.71
CA LEU A 4 -10.37 -5.58 -11.57
C LEU A 4 -9.41 -4.46 -12.00
N PHE A 5 -8.59 -4.71 -13.02
CA PHE A 5 -7.79 -3.68 -13.65
C PHE A 5 -8.67 -2.56 -14.23
N ALA A 6 -9.70 -2.90 -15.01
CA ALA A 6 -10.61 -1.92 -15.59
C ALA A 6 -11.36 -1.11 -14.52
N ARG A 7 -11.71 -1.75 -13.39
CA ARG A 7 -12.31 -1.05 -12.24
C ARG A 7 -11.35 -0.08 -11.59
N ALA A 8 -10.08 -0.45 -11.39
CA ALA A 8 -9.06 0.43 -10.85
C ALA A 8 -8.83 1.64 -11.77
N MET A 9 -8.76 1.43 -13.09
CA MET A 9 -8.64 2.50 -14.07
C MET A 9 -9.83 3.47 -14.02
N LEU A 10 -11.06 2.95 -13.91
CA LEU A 10 -12.25 3.78 -13.75
C LEU A 10 -12.20 4.63 -12.47
N GLN A 11 -11.70 4.08 -11.36
CA GLN A 11 -11.55 4.82 -10.11
C GLN A 11 -10.49 5.92 -10.23
N ALA A 12 -9.38 5.65 -10.95
CA ALA A 12 -8.38 6.66 -11.24
C ALA A 12 -8.95 7.82 -12.08
N ASP A 13 -9.77 7.51 -13.09
CA ASP A 13 -10.46 8.54 -13.89
C ASP A 13 -11.36 9.41 -13.01
N ARG A 14 -12.18 8.80 -12.16
CA ARG A 14 -13.05 9.52 -11.21
C ARG A 14 -12.25 10.38 -10.23
N GLY A 15 -11.12 9.90 -9.74
CA GLY A 15 -10.23 10.67 -8.87
C GLY A 15 -9.67 11.92 -9.58
N ARG A 16 -9.28 11.77 -10.85
CA ARG A 16 -8.82 12.90 -11.67
C ARG A 16 -9.95 13.91 -11.95
N GLU A 17 -11.13 13.42 -12.27
CA GLU A 17 -12.31 14.28 -12.48
C GLU A 17 -12.66 15.07 -11.21
N ALA A 18 -12.65 14.42 -10.04
CA ALA A 18 -12.89 15.09 -8.76
C ALA A 18 -11.84 16.16 -8.46
N ALA A 19 -10.57 15.87 -8.71
CA ALA A 19 -9.50 16.84 -8.53
C ALA A 19 -9.62 18.02 -9.50
N ALA A 20 -10.02 17.78 -10.75
CA ALA A 20 -10.25 18.84 -11.74
C ALA A 20 -11.42 19.77 -11.38
N GLN A 21 -12.40 19.27 -10.63
CA GLN A 21 -13.59 20.03 -10.21
C GLN A 21 -13.40 20.79 -8.89
N SER A 22 -12.31 20.56 -8.17
CA SER A 22 -12.06 21.18 -6.86
C SER A 22 -10.71 21.87 -6.81
N PRO A 23 -10.65 23.21 -6.62
CA PRO A 23 -9.38 23.91 -6.47
C PRO A 23 -8.63 23.55 -5.18
N GLN A 24 -9.31 22.91 -4.24
CA GLN A 24 -8.71 22.49 -2.97
C GLN A 24 -8.09 21.09 -3.07
N LEU A 25 -8.54 20.25 -4.01
CA LEU A 25 -8.08 18.86 -4.15
C LEU A 25 -6.99 18.77 -5.24
N SER A 26 -5.87 18.15 -4.90
CA SER A 26 -4.78 17.88 -5.85
C SER A 26 -4.46 16.39 -5.83
N LEU A 27 -4.41 15.77 -7.01
CA LEU A 27 -3.87 14.41 -7.12
C LEU A 27 -2.34 14.50 -7.07
N ILE A 28 -1.74 13.74 -6.17
CA ILE A 28 -0.29 13.75 -5.94
C ILE A 28 0.33 12.54 -6.61
N THR A 29 1.14 12.77 -7.63
CA THR A 29 1.84 11.74 -8.39
C THR A 29 3.35 11.93 -8.42
N SER A 30 3.85 13.02 -7.82
CA SER A 30 5.27 13.36 -7.77
C SER A 30 5.66 14.09 -6.48
N GLN A 31 6.94 14.03 -6.14
CA GLN A 31 7.52 14.80 -5.04
C GLN A 31 7.33 16.33 -5.21
N SER A 32 7.40 16.80 -6.45
CA SER A 32 7.18 18.22 -6.74
C SER A 32 5.76 18.65 -6.40
N GLU A 33 4.75 17.86 -6.77
CA GLU A 33 3.35 18.14 -6.44
C GLU A 33 3.09 18.07 -4.94
N LEU A 34 3.70 17.11 -4.25
CA LEU A 34 3.64 17.05 -2.78
C LEU A 34 4.23 18.30 -2.15
N ASN A 35 5.41 18.76 -2.59
CA ASN A 35 6.04 19.94 -2.07
C ASN A 35 5.19 21.20 -2.33
N GLN A 36 4.54 21.31 -3.48
CA GLN A 36 3.61 22.39 -3.79
C GLN A 36 2.39 22.37 -2.86
N LEU A 37 1.82 21.20 -2.61
CA LEU A 37 0.71 21.04 -1.67
C LEU A 37 1.12 21.49 -0.25
N LEU A 38 2.27 21.04 0.24
CA LEU A 38 2.78 21.41 1.55
C LEU A 38 3.03 22.90 1.67
N ALA A 39 3.59 23.52 0.64
CA ALA A 39 3.79 24.97 0.59
C ALA A 39 2.46 25.75 0.61
N ARG A 40 1.43 25.28 -0.09
CA ARG A 40 0.08 25.86 -0.03
C ARG A 40 -0.49 25.80 1.39
N ARG A 41 -0.40 24.65 2.04
CA ARG A 41 -0.87 24.45 3.42
C ARG A 41 -0.11 25.32 4.42
N ALA A 42 1.21 25.47 4.24
CA ALA A 42 2.03 26.34 5.09
C ALA A 42 1.64 27.83 4.99
N ARG A 43 1.04 28.25 3.87
CA ARG A 43 0.44 29.59 3.71
C ARG A 43 -0.99 29.72 4.24
N GLY A 44 -1.53 28.67 4.87
CA GLY A 44 -2.89 28.66 5.40
C GLY A 44 -3.99 28.35 4.36
N GLU A 45 -3.63 27.90 3.15
CA GLU A 45 -4.62 27.51 2.15
C GLU A 45 -5.30 26.18 2.56
N ALA A 46 -6.61 26.11 2.37
CA ALA A 46 -7.37 24.87 2.53
C ALA A 46 -7.07 23.95 1.33
N ALA A 47 -5.99 23.18 1.42
CA ALA A 47 -5.54 22.30 0.34
C ALA A 47 -5.44 20.85 0.83
N VAL A 48 -5.96 19.91 0.04
CA VAL A 48 -5.97 18.46 0.28
C VAL A 48 -5.24 17.76 -0.87
N GLY A 49 -4.34 16.86 -0.53
CA GLY A 49 -3.70 15.94 -1.48
C GLY A 49 -4.36 14.58 -1.43
N ALA A 50 -4.59 14.00 -2.59
CA ALA A 50 -5.00 12.61 -2.75
C ALA A 50 -3.90 11.82 -3.46
N LEU A 51 -3.65 10.61 -3.00
CA LEU A 51 -2.73 9.66 -3.60
C LEU A 51 -3.51 8.41 -3.97
N LEU A 52 -3.36 7.93 -5.20
CA LEU A 52 -4.00 6.69 -5.64
C LEU A 52 -3.17 5.49 -5.18
N GLY A 53 -3.83 4.57 -4.49
CA GLY A 53 -3.27 3.29 -4.07
C GLY A 53 -4.21 2.13 -4.36
N THR A 54 -3.66 0.93 -4.39
CA THR A 54 -4.43 -0.31 -4.38
C THR A 54 -4.22 -1.03 -3.06
N GLU A 55 -5.28 -1.56 -2.48
CA GLU A 55 -5.23 -2.48 -1.35
C GLU A 55 -5.30 -3.91 -1.89
N GLY A 56 -4.13 -4.54 -1.97
CA GLY A 56 -3.93 -5.77 -2.71
C GLY A 56 -3.73 -5.56 -4.22
N SER A 57 -2.98 -6.47 -4.82
CA SER A 57 -2.60 -6.41 -6.25
C SER A 57 -3.55 -7.17 -7.18
N HIS A 58 -4.82 -7.31 -6.80
CA HIS A 58 -5.83 -7.96 -7.62
C HIS A 58 -6.08 -7.22 -8.95
N ALA A 59 -5.89 -5.88 -8.94
CA ALA A 59 -5.99 -5.04 -10.13
C ALA A 59 -4.93 -5.34 -11.20
N LEU A 60 -3.92 -6.17 -10.91
CA LEU A 60 -2.98 -6.62 -11.93
C LEU A 60 -3.62 -7.63 -12.91
N ASP A 61 -4.75 -8.27 -12.56
CA ASP A 61 -5.36 -9.34 -13.35
C ASP A 61 -4.33 -10.41 -13.82
N GLY A 62 -3.28 -10.61 -12.99
CA GLY A 62 -2.20 -11.56 -13.26
C GLY A 62 -1.23 -11.16 -14.38
N GLN A 63 -1.16 -9.89 -14.75
CA GLN A 63 -0.30 -9.35 -15.80
C GLN A 63 0.64 -8.28 -15.24
N LEU A 64 1.96 -8.50 -15.34
CA LEU A 64 2.98 -7.55 -14.86
C LEU A 64 2.92 -6.19 -15.58
N ASP A 65 2.57 -6.18 -16.85
CA ASP A 65 2.46 -4.94 -17.64
C ASP A 65 1.42 -3.97 -17.08
N ASN A 66 0.43 -4.47 -16.33
CA ASN A 66 -0.57 -3.63 -15.71
C ASN A 66 -0.01 -2.76 -14.57
N ILE A 67 1.17 -3.10 -14.00
CA ILE A 67 1.88 -2.22 -13.06
C ILE A 67 2.25 -0.89 -13.73
N GLY A 68 2.81 -0.95 -14.95
CA GLY A 68 3.12 0.25 -15.72
C GLY A 68 1.89 1.09 -16.05
N LYS A 69 0.82 0.44 -16.50
CA LYS A 69 -0.44 1.12 -16.85
C LYS A 69 -1.11 1.79 -15.64
N LEU A 70 -1.08 1.15 -14.46
CA LEU A 70 -1.58 1.74 -13.22
C LEU A 70 -0.69 2.93 -12.79
N TYR A 71 0.62 2.79 -12.90
CA TYR A 71 1.53 3.91 -12.63
C TYR A 71 1.25 5.12 -13.53
N ASP A 72 1.07 4.90 -14.84
CA ASP A 72 0.73 5.93 -15.82
C ASP A 72 -0.64 6.56 -15.53
N ALA A 73 -1.57 5.78 -14.96
CA ALA A 73 -2.86 6.27 -14.47
C ALA A 73 -2.78 7.04 -13.13
N GLY A 74 -1.61 7.18 -12.53
CA GLY A 74 -1.37 7.98 -11.33
C GLY A 74 -1.29 7.19 -10.02
N PHE A 75 -1.35 5.85 -10.04
CA PHE A 75 -1.12 5.06 -8.83
C PHE A 75 0.34 5.19 -8.38
N ARG A 76 0.53 5.43 -7.07
CA ARG A 76 1.86 5.57 -6.46
C ARG A 76 2.06 4.67 -5.25
N MET A 77 1.06 3.89 -4.90
CA MET A 77 1.11 2.89 -3.84
C MET A 77 0.41 1.61 -4.31
N MET A 78 0.98 0.45 -4.04
CA MET A 78 0.36 -0.84 -4.32
C MET A 78 0.55 -1.80 -3.16
N GLY A 79 -0.56 -2.24 -2.56
CA GLY A 79 -0.59 -3.34 -1.62
C GLY A 79 -0.38 -4.67 -2.33
N LEU A 80 0.37 -5.57 -1.72
CA LEU A 80 0.65 -6.88 -2.33
C LEU A 80 -0.53 -7.84 -2.15
N GLN A 81 -1.02 -8.00 -0.93
CA GLN A 81 -2.15 -8.85 -0.57
C GLN A 81 -3.28 -8.03 0.07
N HIS A 82 -4.43 -8.68 0.29
CA HIS A 82 -5.51 -8.29 1.17
C HIS A 82 -5.87 -9.49 2.05
N PHE A 83 -7.14 -9.89 2.17
CA PHE A 83 -7.56 -10.98 3.06
C PHE A 83 -7.16 -12.39 2.61
N PHE A 84 -6.69 -12.59 1.40
CA PHE A 84 -6.41 -13.93 0.86
C PHE A 84 -5.04 -13.97 0.22
N ASP A 85 -4.44 -15.17 0.22
CA ASP A 85 -3.31 -15.48 -0.64
C ASP A 85 -3.67 -15.14 -2.09
N ASN A 86 -2.71 -14.59 -2.82
CA ASN A 86 -2.92 -14.25 -4.22
C ASN A 86 -1.72 -14.69 -5.07
N ARG A 87 -1.75 -14.32 -6.33
CA ARG A 87 -0.70 -14.71 -7.27
C ARG A 87 0.69 -14.14 -6.91
N LEU A 88 0.77 -13.09 -6.06
CA LEU A 88 2.06 -12.50 -5.67
C LEU A 88 2.68 -13.24 -4.48
N GLY A 89 1.87 -13.78 -3.57
CA GLY A 89 2.38 -14.43 -2.36
C GLY A 89 1.32 -14.61 -1.29
N GLY A 90 1.78 -14.98 -0.10
CA GLY A 90 0.93 -15.24 1.05
C GLY A 90 0.41 -13.96 1.72
N SER A 91 -0.85 -14.01 2.15
CA SER A 91 -1.49 -13.00 2.99
C SER A 91 -1.29 -13.32 4.47
N LEU A 92 -1.31 -12.30 5.32
CA LEU A 92 -1.35 -12.45 6.77
C LEU A 92 -2.58 -13.28 7.23
N HIS A 93 -3.68 -13.17 6.51
CA HIS A 93 -4.93 -13.92 6.74
C HIS A 93 -5.04 -15.18 5.87
N GLY A 94 -4.04 -15.44 5.02
CA GLY A 94 -4.05 -16.57 4.09
C GLY A 94 -3.73 -17.90 4.76
N GLU A 95 -4.06 -18.98 4.09
CA GLU A 95 -3.81 -20.33 4.59
C GLU A 95 -2.35 -20.75 4.41
N SER A 96 -1.68 -20.27 3.36
CA SER A 96 -0.33 -20.71 3.01
C SER A 96 0.77 -20.19 3.92
N GLN A 97 0.60 -18.98 4.45
CA GLN A 97 1.66 -18.21 5.14
C GLN A 97 2.99 -18.18 4.35
N ALA A 98 2.92 -18.40 3.02
CA ALA A 98 4.08 -18.45 2.14
C ALA A 98 4.65 -17.07 1.89
N GLY A 99 5.88 -17.01 1.37
CA GLY A 99 6.52 -15.79 0.87
C GLY A 99 6.05 -15.42 -0.54
N LEU A 100 6.84 -14.58 -1.21
CA LEU A 100 6.59 -14.19 -2.58
C LEU A 100 6.70 -15.37 -3.54
N THR A 101 5.80 -15.40 -4.51
CA THR A 101 5.96 -16.30 -5.67
C THR A 101 6.97 -15.70 -6.66
N PRO A 102 7.48 -16.46 -7.64
CA PRO A 102 8.31 -15.90 -8.72
C PRO A 102 7.62 -14.75 -9.48
N PHE A 103 6.29 -14.78 -9.60
CA PHE A 103 5.52 -13.68 -10.16
C PHE A 103 5.50 -12.46 -9.21
N GLY A 104 5.36 -12.71 -7.91
CA GLY A 104 5.41 -11.68 -6.87
C GLY A 104 6.76 -10.98 -6.81
N GLU A 105 7.87 -11.71 -6.90
CA GLU A 105 9.21 -11.12 -6.96
C GLU A 105 9.37 -10.17 -8.15
N GLN A 106 8.92 -10.58 -9.33
CA GLN A 106 8.94 -9.73 -10.53
C GLN A 106 8.05 -8.49 -10.37
N ALA A 107 6.89 -8.64 -9.75
CA ALA A 107 5.98 -7.52 -9.49
C ALA A 107 6.62 -6.50 -8.53
N VAL A 108 7.19 -6.95 -7.41
CA VAL A 108 7.90 -6.11 -6.43
C VAL A 108 9.04 -5.34 -7.09
N LEU A 109 9.90 -6.02 -7.85
CA LEU A 109 11.01 -5.36 -8.57
C LEU A 109 10.50 -4.35 -9.61
N SER A 110 9.39 -4.65 -10.28
CA SER A 110 8.76 -3.73 -11.23
C SER A 110 8.18 -2.50 -10.56
N MET A 111 7.58 -2.64 -9.35
CA MET A 111 7.10 -1.54 -8.53
C MET A 111 8.25 -0.66 -8.04
N GLN A 112 9.30 -1.26 -7.46
CA GLN A 112 10.50 -0.56 -6.99
C GLN A 112 11.15 0.26 -8.11
N LYS A 113 11.37 -0.35 -9.28
CA LYS A 113 11.95 0.34 -10.44
C LYS A 113 11.18 1.59 -10.86
N ARG A 114 9.89 1.66 -10.59
CA ARG A 114 9.00 2.79 -10.91
C ARG A 114 8.85 3.78 -9.76
N GLY A 115 9.42 3.51 -8.58
CA GLY A 115 9.21 4.31 -7.40
C GLY A 115 7.77 4.24 -6.86
N ILE A 116 7.09 3.11 -7.07
CA ILE A 116 5.80 2.82 -6.44
C ILE A 116 6.06 2.39 -5.00
N MET A 117 5.37 2.98 -4.03
CA MET A 117 5.40 2.53 -2.65
C MET A 117 4.79 1.14 -2.55
N ILE A 118 5.54 0.21 -1.96
CA ILE A 118 5.13 -1.18 -1.79
C ILE A 118 4.51 -1.30 -0.40
N ASP A 119 3.21 -1.52 -0.37
CA ASP A 119 2.47 -1.67 0.88
C ASP A 119 2.33 -3.16 1.23
N VAL A 120 2.91 -3.54 2.37
CA VAL A 120 2.88 -4.90 2.89
C VAL A 120 1.87 -5.09 4.02
N ALA A 121 0.97 -4.13 4.25
CA ALA A 121 -0.21 -4.36 5.07
C ALA A 121 -0.95 -5.60 4.52
N HIS A 122 -1.44 -6.48 5.37
CA HIS A 122 -2.03 -7.78 5.01
C HIS A 122 -1.08 -8.84 4.41
N SER A 123 0.20 -8.55 4.22
CA SER A 123 1.17 -9.54 3.74
C SER A 123 1.58 -10.50 4.87
N SER A 124 1.79 -11.79 4.55
CA SER A 124 2.39 -12.72 5.50
C SER A 124 3.80 -12.25 5.90
N GLU A 125 4.29 -12.65 7.06
CA GLU A 125 5.65 -12.31 7.48
C GLU A 125 6.71 -12.79 6.47
N ALA A 126 6.50 -13.96 5.88
CA ALA A 126 7.39 -14.47 4.84
C ALA A 126 7.40 -13.55 3.60
N THR A 127 6.23 -13.05 3.16
CA THR A 127 6.13 -12.07 2.07
C THR A 127 6.84 -10.76 2.43
N VAL A 128 6.70 -10.26 3.66
CA VAL A 128 7.41 -9.06 4.13
C VAL A 128 8.92 -9.25 4.08
N ARG A 129 9.43 -10.37 4.61
CA ARG A 129 10.88 -10.70 4.61
C ARG A 129 11.43 -10.82 3.19
N ASP A 130 10.71 -11.47 2.29
CA ASP A 130 11.10 -11.58 0.88
C ASP A 130 11.13 -10.21 0.21
N THR A 131 10.14 -9.35 0.47
CA THR A 131 10.10 -7.99 -0.06
C THR A 131 11.28 -7.16 0.45
N LEU A 132 11.59 -7.21 1.75
CA LEU A 132 12.76 -6.56 2.33
C LEU A 132 14.06 -7.06 1.69
N ARG A 133 14.22 -8.37 1.52
CA ARG A 133 15.39 -8.97 0.87
C ARG A 133 15.59 -8.46 -0.56
N LEU A 134 14.52 -8.28 -1.32
CA LEU A 134 14.58 -7.83 -2.72
C LEU A 134 14.83 -6.32 -2.84
N THR A 135 14.24 -5.52 -1.97
CA THR A 135 14.20 -4.05 -2.12
C THR A 135 15.17 -3.32 -1.18
N GLY A 136 15.67 -4.01 -0.14
CA GLY A 136 16.42 -3.36 0.94
C GLY A 136 15.57 -2.40 1.78
N GLY A 137 14.24 -2.50 1.69
CA GLY A 137 13.31 -1.61 2.38
C GLY A 137 12.98 -0.31 1.63
N ASP A 138 13.55 -0.11 0.46
CA ASP A 138 13.27 1.07 -0.37
C ASP A 138 11.78 1.15 -0.74
N ALA A 139 11.18 2.32 -0.46
CA ALA A 139 9.76 2.62 -0.67
C ALA A 139 8.77 1.62 0.00
N LEU A 140 9.20 0.89 1.05
CA LEU A 140 8.35 -0.07 1.76
C LEU A 140 7.52 0.63 2.82
N ILE A 141 6.21 0.33 2.84
CA ILE A 141 5.30 0.81 3.87
C ILE A 141 4.42 -0.32 4.40
N VAL A 142 3.92 -0.15 5.61
CA VAL A 142 2.72 -0.81 6.14
C VAL A 142 1.69 0.28 6.33
N SER A 143 0.73 0.39 5.42
CA SER A 143 -0.21 1.51 5.43
C SER A 143 -1.12 1.52 6.67
N HIS A 144 -1.43 0.33 7.22
CA HIS A 144 -2.27 0.17 8.40
C HIS A 144 -2.08 -1.21 9.04
N THR A 145 -1.79 -1.25 10.33
CA THR A 145 -1.65 -2.47 11.15
C THR A 145 -1.72 -2.12 12.64
N GLY A 146 -1.68 -3.12 13.51
CA GLY A 146 -1.44 -2.96 14.93
C GLY A 146 -0.20 -3.72 15.38
N PHE A 147 0.05 -3.73 16.68
CA PHE A 147 1.20 -4.35 17.32
C PHE A 147 0.80 -5.70 17.92
N ASP A 148 1.39 -6.79 17.44
CA ASP A 148 1.11 -8.12 17.97
C ASP A 148 1.49 -8.24 19.45
N GLY A 149 2.60 -7.65 19.85
CA GLY A 149 3.01 -7.60 21.26
C GLY A 149 2.05 -6.85 22.19
N HIS A 150 1.20 -5.96 21.66
CA HIS A 150 0.12 -5.31 22.42
C HIS A 150 -1.19 -6.07 22.32
N CYS A 151 -1.53 -6.53 21.13
CA CYS A 151 -2.76 -7.22 20.83
C CYS A 151 -2.48 -8.39 19.88
N PRO A 152 -2.38 -9.63 20.40
CA PRO A 152 -2.13 -10.81 19.57
C PRO A 152 -3.35 -11.10 18.69
N SER A 153 -3.35 -10.54 17.51
CA SER A 153 -4.42 -10.60 16.52
C SER A 153 -3.84 -11.04 15.17
N PRO A 154 -4.55 -11.88 14.40
CA PRO A 154 -4.14 -12.22 13.04
C PRO A 154 -4.02 -11.01 12.11
N ARG A 155 -4.51 -9.84 12.55
CA ARG A 155 -4.43 -8.57 11.80
C ARG A 155 -3.14 -7.80 12.07
N ASN A 156 -2.44 -8.14 13.14
CA ASN A 156 -1.25 -7.45 13.58
C ASN A 156 0.02 -8.15 13.09
N ILE A 157 1.08 -7.38 12.89
CA ILE A 157 2.40 -7.94 12.54
C ILE A 157 3.25 -8.05 13.79
N SER A 158 4.18 -9.02 13.81
CA SER A 158 5.05 -9.25 14.94
C SER A 158 6.00 -8.08 15.18
N ASP A 159 6.37 -7.88 16.45
CA ASP A 159 7.35 -6.84 16.86
C ASP A 159 8.70 -7.05 16.15
N GLU A 160 9.07 -8.31 15.89
CA GLU A 160 10.29 -8.64 15.12
C GLU A 160 10.19 -8.11 13.69
N THR A 161 9.08 -8.37 13.00
CA THR A 161 8.85 -7.90 11.63
C THR A 161 8.78 -6.38 11.55
N MET A 162 8.15 -5.72 12.54
CA MET A 162 8.18 -4.24 12.65
C MET A 162 9.59 -3.70 12.77
N THR A 163 10.42 -4.34 13.62
CA THR A 163 11.82 -3.96 13.80
C THR A 163 12.58 -4.04 12.48
N LEU A 164 12.45 -5.14 11.75
CA LEU A 164 13.09 -5.32 10.44
C LEU A 164 12.66 -4.22 9.43
N ILE A 165 11.37 -3.89 9.38
CA ILE A 165 10.85 -2.84 8.48
C ILE A 165 11.44 -1.47 8.85
N THR A 166 11.46 -1.12 10.12
CA THR A 166 11.95 0.20 10.58
C THR A 166 13.46 0.33 10.44
N GLU A 167 14.24 -0.72 10.73
CA GLU A 167 15.68 -0.74 10.49
C GLU A 167 16.04 -0.59 9.02
N ALA A 168 15.19 -1.07 8.12
CA ALA A 168 15.33 -0.89 6.68
C ALA A 168 14.82 0.49 6.18
N GLY A 169 14.34 1.37 7.07
CA GLY A 169 13.83 2.69 6.72
C GLY A 169 12.38 2.73 6.25
N GLY A 170 11.63 1.64 6.40
CA GLY A 170 10.21 1.56 6.08
C GLY A 170 9.32 2.34 7.05
N LEU A 171 8.11 2.68 6.61
CA LEU A 171 7.11 3.40 7.40
C LEU A 171 6.00 2.44 7.84
N ILE A 172 5.58 2.54 9.11
CA ILE A 172 4.45 1.75 9.65
C ILE A 172 3.34 2.70 10.10
N GLY A 173 2.17 2.55 9.50
CA GLY A 173 0.93 3.20 9.90
C GLY A 173 0.21 2.39 10.96
N VAL A 174 0.04 2.97 12.14
CA VAL A 174 -0.65 2.33 13.28
C VAL A 174 -2.14 2.62 13.20
N GLY A 175 -2.95 1.58 13.26
CA GLY A 175 -4.41 1.66 13.28
C GLY A 175 -4.97 1.72 14.71
N PHE A 176 -6.20 2.23 14.83
CA PHE A 176 -6.87 2.43 16.12
C PHE A 176 -8.23 1.73 16.22
N TRP A 177 -8.57 0.80 15.35
CA TRP A 177 -9.82 0.04 15.44
C TRP A 177 -9.67 -1.18 16.35
N ALA A 178 -10.79 -1.72 16.83
CA ALA A 178 -10.85 -2.75 17.86
C ALA A 178 -10.01 -4.01 17.56
N ASP A 179 -10.02 -4.49 16.31
CA ASP A 179 -9.32 -5.72 15.93
C ASP A 179 -7.78 -5.63 16.09
N VAL A 180 -7.21 -4.44 16.03
CA VAL A 180 -5.76 -4.23 16.14
C VAL A 180 -5.33 -3.73 17.52
N THR A 181 -6.27 -3.25 18.34
CA THR A 181 -6.00 -2.72 19.69
C THR A 181 -6.50 -3.61 20.81
N CYS A 182 -7.21 -4.72 20.51
CA CYS A 182 -7.93 -5.55 21.48
C CYS A 182 -8.89 -4.76 22.37
N GLY A 183 -9.34 -3.59 21.92
CA GLY A 183 -10.22 -2.71 22.65
C GLY A 183 -11.69 -2.93 22.29
N GLU A 184 -12.56 -3.03 23.30
CA GLU A 184 -13.99 -2.90 23.08
C GLU A 184 -14.32 -1.40 22.98
N GLY A 185 -14.93 -0.99 21.84
CA GLY A 185 -15.45 0.37 21.68
C GLY A 185 -14.40 1.47 21.58
N VAL A 186 -13.25 1.16 20.99
CA VAL A 186 -12.29 2.20 20.58
C VAL A 186 -12.85 2.85 19.33
N ASP A 187 -13.53 3.97 19.53
CA ASP A 187 -13.91 4.86 18.44
C ASP A 187 -12.66 5.57 17.91
N ALA A 188 -12.51 5.58 16.59
CA ALA A 188 -11.41 6.24 15.89
C ALA A 188 -11.50 7.77 16.02
#